data_855b8eb43914c6e5b2894d5b27bd55b5
#
_entry.id   855b8eb43914c6e5b2894d5b27bd55b5
#
_cell.length_a   1.000
_cell.length_b   1.000
_cell.length_c   1.000
_cell.angle_alpha   90.00
_cell.angle_beta   90.00
_cell.angle_gamma   90.00
#
_symmetry.space_group_name_H-M   'P 1'
#
loop_
_entity.id
_entity.type
_entity.pdbx_description
1 polymer ?
#
loop_
_entity_poly.entity_id
_entity_poly.type
_entity_poly.pdbx_seq_one_letter_code
_entity_poly.pdbx_strand_id
1 'polypeptide(L)'
;MQRELTIPSNDAFREIATKTEEEEMLAGLMAAQKHLPCKFFYDEAGSKLFEQITRLEEYYPSRTEKSILKRHAGELMRGAEGASLVEIGSGDCSKISILLQALPEVILKTSIYVPVDVSLSAIEESRCKLEERFGAIEVCGIVADFIQQIHLVSQYENKIFCFFGSTIGNLDRRDAVRFVEKLGKLMNTGERLLLGLDMVKDKAVLEGAYNDEKGVTARFNKNILNVANKILGTNFESEYFRHHAFFDEEKQRIEMHLMATRDITIKFPFFEGGLEIPKGQTIHTENSHKFTSHHIDEFASASGLSVRAVYTDSNRWFTLVDYIK
;
A
#
# COMPACT_ATOMS: atom_id res chain seq x y z
N MET A 1 21.82 5.30 23.31
CA MET A 1 22.05 6.48 22.46
C MET A 1 20.85 6.51 21.51
N GLN A 2 19.85 7.34 21.80
CA GLN A 2 18.66 7.49 20.98
C GLN A 2 19.11 8.11 19.65
N ARG A 3 19.05 7.35 18.57
CA ARG A 3 19.09 7.93 17.22
C ARG A 3 17.69 8.45 16.90
N GLU A 4 17.59 9.74 16.72
CA GLU A 4 16.37 10.46 16.38
C GLU A 4 15.75 9.91 15.09
N LEU A 5 14.41 9.93 15.05
CA LEU A 5 13.64 9.83 13.81
C LEU A 5 14.30 10.75 12.77
N THR A 6 14.82 10.17 11.69
CA THR A 6 15.30 10.96 10.57
C THR A 6 14.06 11.48 9.84
N ILE A 7 13.49 12.58 10.34
CA ILE A 7 12.62 13.44 9.55
C ILE A 7 13.60 14.24 8.69
N PRO A 8 13.62 14.02 7.36
CA PRO A 8 14.46 14.85 6.50
C PRO A 8 14.02 16.30 6.71
N SER A 9 14.97 17.20 6.96
CA SER A 9 14.66 18.62 7.08
C SER A 9 13.98 19.09 5.79
N ASN A 10 12.94 19.93 5.91
CA ASN A 10 12.17 20.51 4.78
C ASN A 10 13.03 21.10 3.66
N ASP A 11 14.29 21.40 3.90
CA ASP A 11 15.18 22.02 2.92
C ASP A 11 15.80 21.03 1.91
N ALA A 12 15.88 19.72 2.23
CA ALA A 12 16.35 18.68 1.30
C ALA A 12 15.29 18.28 0.26
N PHE A 13 14.02 18.66 0.47
CA PHE A 13 12.88 18.29 -0.40
C PHE A 13 12.56 19.31 -1.50
N ARG A 14 13.25 20.44 -1.56
CA ARG A 14 12.97 21.51 -2.53
C ARG A 14 13.48 21.29 -3.95
N GLU A 15 14.26 20.24 -4.21
CA GLU A 15 14.89 20.03 -5.53
C GLU A 15 14.18 19.08 -6.49
N ILE A 16 13.11 18.38 -6.07
CA ILE A 16 12.27 17.62 -7.00
C ILE A 16 10.91 18.29 -6.99
N ALA A 17 10.54 18.92 -8.09
CA ALA A 17 9.20 19.49 -8.30
C ALA A 17 8.14 18.37 -8.32
N THR A 18 7.81 17.83 -7.16
CA THR A 18 6.67 16.97 -6.96
C THR A 18 5.44 17.84 -6.93
N LYS A 19 4.39 17.44 -7.64
CA LYS A 19 3.07 18.08 -7.52
C LYS A 19 2.68 18.08 -6.05
N THR A 20 2.11 19.19 -5.58
CA THR A 20 1.51 19.24 -4.25
C THR A 20 0.29 18.30 -4.21
N GLU A 21 -0.13 17.91 -3.01
CA GLU A 21 -1.35 17.10 -2.84
C GLU A 21 -2.57 17.76 -3.47
N GLU A 22 -2.67 19.09 -3.36
CA GLU A 22 -3.70 19.91 -3.98
C GLU A 22 -3.66 19.82 -5.51
N GLU A 23 -2.49 19.99 -6.11
CA GLU A 23 -2.31 19.89 -7.56
C GLU A 23 -2.64 18.50 -8.10
N GLU A 24 -2.28 17.46 -7.37
CA GLU A 24 -2.54 16.08 -7.75
C GLU A 24 -4.04 15.74 -7.71
N MET A 25 -4.71 16.12 -6.61
CA MET A 25 -6.17 15.94 -6.47
C MET A 25 -6.94 16.75 -7.52
N LEU A 26 -6.57 18.01 -7.71
CA LEU A 26 -7.23 18.88 -8.66
C LEU A 26 -7.07 18.37 -10.09
N ALA A 27 -5.86 17.95 -10.48
CA ALA A 27 -5.61 17.35 -11.80
C ALA A 27 -6.48 16.12 -12.03
N GLY A 28 -6.63 15.26 -11.01
CA GLY A 28 -7.48 14.08 -11.09
C GLY A 28 -8.97 14.42 -11.24
N LEU A 29 -9.48 15.37 -10.49
CA LEU A 29 -10.88 15.79 -10.58
C LEU A 29 -11.22 16.50 -11.89
N MET A 30 -10.24 17.18 -12.51
CA MET A 30 -10.41 17.85 -13.80
C MET A 30 -10.17 16.94 -15.01
N ALA A 31 -9.72 15.70 -14.80
CA ALA A 31 -9.53 14.74 -15.90
C ALA A 31 -10.86 14.31 -16.53
N ALA A 32 -10.81 13.82 -17.79
CA ALA A 32 -11.99 13.32 -18.50
C ALA A 32 -12.67 12.19 -17.71
N GLN A 33 -11.92 11.16 -17.28
CA GLN A 33 -12.33 10.26 -16.23
C GLN A 33 -11.83 10.84 -14.92
N LYS A 34 -12.75 11.37 -14.12
CA LYS A 34 -12.44 11.94 -12.81
C LYS A 34 -11.85 10.87 -11.91
N HIS A 35 -10.79 11.20 -11.19
CA HIS A 35 -10.18 10.29 -10.23
C HIS A 35 -9.58 11.03 -9.02
N LEU A 36 -9.41 10.29 -7.94
CA LEU A 36 -8.68 10.71 -6.75
C LEU A 36 -7.63 9.63 -6.45
N PRO A 37 -6.35 9.98 -6.25
CA PRO A 37 -5.30 9.01 -5.97
C PRO A 37 -5.55 8.24 -4.66
N CYS A 38 -5.42 6.92 -4.69
CA CYS A 38 -5.74 6.03 -3.57
C CYS A 38 -4.90 6.27 -2.30
N LYS A 39 -3.72 6.89 -2.41
CA LYS A 39 -2.92 7.27 -1.23
C LYS A 39 -3.67 8.16 -0.25
N PHE A 40 -4.64 8.95 -0.73
CA PHE A 40 -5.47 9.83 0.10
C PHE A 40 -6.56 9.10 0.89
N PHE A 41 -6.71 7.80 0.73
CA PHE A 41 -7.54 7.02 1.64
C PHE A 41 -7.00 6.94 3.06
N TYR A 42 -5.69 7.03 3.24
CA TYR A 42 -4.97 6.65 4.46
C TYR A 42 -4.72 7.82 5.42
N ASP A 43 -5.71 8.74 5.55
CA ASP A 43 -5.75 9.62 6.71
C ASP A 43 -6.08 8.81 7.98
N GLU A 44 -6.11 9.44 9.15
CA GLU A 44 -6.37 8.74 10.42
C GLU A 44 -7.70 7.98 10.41
N ALA A 45 -8.76 8.56 9.84
CA ALA A 45 -10.09 7.94 9.76
C ALA A 45 -10.09 6.76 8.76
N GLY A 46 -9.48 6.95 7.60
CA GLY A 46 -9.35 5.93 6.56
C GLY A 46 -8.50 4.75 7.00
N SER A 47 -7.39 4.98 7.69
CA SER A 47 -6.54 3.92 8.25
C SER A 47 -7.33 3.04 9.25
N LYS A 48 -8.14 3.65 10.13
CA LYS A 48 -9.03 2.90 11.03
C LYS A 48 -10.11 2.11 10.28
N LEU A 49 -10.66 2.65 9.19
CA LEU A 49 -11.61 1.92 8.34
C LEU A 49 -10.93 0.76 7.60
N PHE A 50 -9.73 0.97 7.08
CA PHE A 50 -8.95 -0.10 6.44
C PHE A 50 -8.62 -1.23 7.43
N GLU A 51 -8.25 -0.90 8.67
CA GLU A 51 -8.08 -1.91 9.71
C GLU A 51 -9.35 -2.74 9.95
N GLN A 52 -10.53 -2.11 9.92
CA GLN A 52 -11.80 -2.84 9.98
C GLN A 52 -12.01 -3.74 8.75
N ILE A 53 -11.69 -3.25 7.52
CA ILE A 53 -11.75 -4.04 6.29
C ILE A 53 -10.90 -5.30 6.42
N THR A 54 -9.67 -5.21 6.94
CA THR A 54 -8.78 -6.38 7.08
C THR A 54 -9.32 -7.48 7.99
N ARG A 55 -10.36 -7.18 8.80
CA ARG A 55 -11.02 -8.12 9.72
C ARG A 55 -12.33 -8.69 9.17
N LEU A 56 -12.79 -8.20 8.00
CA LEU A 56 -14.01 -8.70 7.36
C LEU A 56 -13.80 -10.13 6.83
N GLU A 57 -14.84 -10.92 6.90
CA GLU A 57 -14.82 -12.29 6.39
C GLU A 57 -14.65 -12.31 4.86
N GLU A 58 -15.28 -11.37 4.17
CA GLU A 58 -15.21 -11.21 2.71
C GLU A 58 -13.81 -10.78 2.25
N TYR A 59 -13.07 -10.00 3.08
CA TYR A 59 -11.75 -9.48 2.72
C TYR A 59 -10.65 -10.51 2.99
N TYR A 60 -10.54 -11.52 2.12
CA TYR A 60 -9.59 -12.64 2.24
C TYR A 60 -8.11 -12.23 2.15
N PRO A 61 -7.66 -11.15 1.41
CA PRO A 61 -6.25 -10.94 1.12
C PRO A 61 -5.38 -10.87 2.39
N SER A 62 -5.77 -10.07 3.37
CA SER A 62 -5.00 -9.88 4.61
C SER A 62 -4.84 -11.19 5.41
N ARG A 63 -5.93 -11.94 5.64
CA ARG A 63 -5.85 -13.19 6.41
C ARG A 63 -5.10 -14.29 5.68
N THR A 64 -5.22 -14.34 4.33
CA THR A 64 -4.53 -15.35 3.51
C THR A 64 -3.04 -15.09 3.53
N GLU A 65 -2.60 -13.85 3.29
CA GLU A 65 -1.19 -13.47 3.37
C GLU A 65 -0.61 -13.73 4.76
N LYS A 66 -1.31 -13.32 5.83
CA LYS A 66 -0.88 -13.62 7.22
C LYS A 66 -0.75 -15.14 7.48
N SER A 67 -1.61 -15.95 6.89
CA SER A 67 -1.51 -17.42 6.99
C SER A 67 -0.26 -17.98 6.30
N ILE A 68 0.09 -17.46 5.12
CA ILE A 68 1.31 -17.81 4.40
C ILE A 68 2.54 -17.38 5.22
N LEU A 69 2.56 -16.12 5.68
CA LEU A 69 3.65 -15.61 6.52
C LEU A 69 3.86 -16.47 7.77
N LYS A 70 2.79 -16.78 8.52
CA LYS A 70 2.88 -17.63 9.73
C LYS A 70 3.44 -19.02 9.44
N ARG A 71 3.04 -19.64 8.34
CA ARG A 71 3.48 -20.99 7.95
C ARG A 71 4.96 -21.02 7.58
N HIS A 72 5.47 -19.96 6.94
CA HIS A 72 6.80 -19.93 6.35
C HIS A 72 7.77 -18.93 7.01
N ALA A 73 7.38 -18.29 8.15
CA ALA A 73 8.16 -17.25 8.80
C ALA A 73 9.61 -17.66 9.07
N GLY A 74 9.86 -18.86 9.61
CA GLY A 74 11.22 -19.35 9.88
C GLY A 74 12.06 -19.58 8.63
N GLU A 75 11.44 -19.93 7.50
CA GLU A 75 12.12 -20.08 6.22
C GLU A 75 12.39 -18.71 5.58
N LEU A 76 11.41 -17.82 5.63
CA LEU A 76 11.52 -16.44 5.13
C LEU A 76 12.59 -15.65 5.88
N MET A 77 12.77 -15.88 7.17
CA MET A 77 13.77 -15.19 8.00
C MET A 77 15.12 -15.90 8.09
N ARG A 78 15.34 -16.99 7.34
CA ARG A 78 16.64 -17.64 7.29
C ARG A 78 17.68 -16.73 6.63
N GLY A 79 18.79 -16.48 7.31
CA GLY A 79 19.85 -15.58 6.85
C GLY A 79 19.53 -14.08 7.07
N ALA A 80 18.65 -13.77 8.04
CA ALA A 80 18.28 -12.39 8.37
C ALA A 80 19.17 -11.77 9.46
N GLU A 81 20.31 -12.38 9.78
CA GLU A 81 21.27 -11.85 10.76
C GLU A 81 21.81 -10.49 10.30
N GLY A 82 21.61 -9.46 11.12
CA GLY A 82 22.00 -8.08 10.81
C GLY A 82 21.24 -7.46 9.64
N ALA A 83 20.06 -7.98 9.30
CA ALA A 83 19.27 -7.46 8.19
C ALA A 83 18.54 -6.16 8.54
N SER A 84 18.42 -5.29 7.56
CA SER A 84 17.49 -4.16 7.56
C SER A 84 16.18 -4.60 6.90
N LEU A 85 15.14 -4.79 7.74
CA LEU A 85 13.80 -5.18 7.29
C LEU A 85 13.04 -3.92 6.83
N VAL A 86 13.01 -3.67 5.54
CA VAL A 86 12.38 -2.47 4.96
C VAL A 86 10.95 -2.80 4.55
N GLU A 87 9.95 -2.37 5.31
CA GLU A 87 8.54 -2.58 4.97
C GLU A 87 7.96 -1.37 4.23
N ILE A 88 7.51 -1.62 3.01
CA ILE A 88 6.93 -0.60 2.11
C ILE A 88 5.42 -0.58 2.31
N GLY A 89 4.88 0.56 2.78
CA GLY A 89 3.47 0.65 3.19
C GLY A 89 3.23 -0.17 4.46
N SER A 90 3.88 0.20 5.57
CA SER A 90 3.96 -0.61 6.79
C SER A 90 2.61 -0.81 7.51
N GLY A 91 1.68 0.13 7.39
CA GLY A 91 0.35 0.04 7.99
C GLY A 91 0.37 -0.29 9.48
N ASP A 92 -0.34 -1.35 9.89
CA ASP A 92 -0.54 -1.75 11.30
C ASP A 92 0.57 -2.63 11.91
N CYS A 93 1.69 -2.81 11.23
CA CYS A 93 2.82 -3.69 11.58
C CYS A 93 2.48 -5.16 11.88
N SER A 94 1.25 -5.59 11.65
CA SER A 94 0.80 -6.95 12.01
C SER A 94 1.47 -8.06 11.21
N LYS A 95 1.91 -7.77 9.99
CA LYS A 95 2.57 -8.74 9.09
C LYS A 95 4.05 -8.88 9.43
N ILE A 96 4.75 -7.76 9.59
CA ILE A 96 6.15 -7.79 9.99
C ILE A 96 6.32 -8.43 11.37
N SER A 97 5.38 -8.21 12.30
CA SER A 97 5.38 -8.86 13.62
C SER A 97 5.42 -10.39 13.54
N ILE A 98 4.81 -10.98 12.49
CA ILE A 98 4.85 -12.45 12.28
C ILE A 98 6.28 -12.89 11.93
N LEU A 99 6.98 -12.12 11.11
CA LEU A 99 8.36 -12.41 10.73
C LEU A 99 9.33 -12.19 11.88
N LEU A 100 9.18 -11.08 12.59
CA LEU A 100 10.00 -10.77 13.77
C LEU A 100 9.86 -11.82 14.87
N GLN A 101 8.66 -12.36 15.08
CA GLN A 101 8.41 -13.41 16.07
C GLN A 101 9.15 -14.73 15.75
N ALA A 102 9.52 -14.97 14.50
CA ALA A 102 10.28 -16.13 14.08
C ALA A 102 11.81 -15.98 14.30
N LEU A 103 12.27 -14.77 14.62
CA LEU A 103 13.70 -14.50 14.85
C LEU A 103 14.07 -14.71 16.33
N PRO A 104 15.19 -15.40 16.59
CA PRO A 104 15.79 -15.42 17.92
C PRO A 104 16.15 -14.00 18.41
N GLU A 105 16.11 -13.77 19.74
CA GLU A 105 16.41 -12.45 20.33
C GLU A 105 17.81 -11.92 19.93
N VAL A 106 18.78 -12.80 19.79
CA VAL A 106 20.15 -12.43 19.37
C VAL A 106 20.17 -11.83 17.96
N ILE A 107 19.30 -12.30 17.06
CA ILE A 107 19.17 -11.77 15.71
C ILE A 107 18.37 -10.46 15.71
N LEU A 108 17.30 -10.37 16.51
CA LEU A 108 16.54 -9.13 16.67
C LEU A 108 17.43 -7.96 17.13
N LYS A 109 18.38 -8.21 18.05
CA LYS A 109 19.34 -7.19 18.53
C LYS A 109 20.30 -6.65 17.47
N THR A 110 20.49 -7.37 16.39
CA THR A 110 21.38 -6.98 15.28
C THR A 110 20.62 -6.52 14.05
N SER A 111 19.30 -6.65 14.04
CA SER A 111 18.42 -6.28 12.94
C SER A 111 17.79 -4.91 13.16
N ILE A 112 17.48 -4.24 12.05
CA ILE A 112 16.80 -2.94 12.06
C ILE A 112 15.47 -3.10 11.33
N TYR A 113 14.39 -2.57 11.88
CA TYR A 113 13.12 -2.44 11.16
C TYR A 113 12.95 -1.03 10.61
N VAL A 114 12.71 -0.93 9.33
CA VAL A 114 12.59 0.33 8.60
C VAL A 114 11.20 0.42 7.94
N PRO A 115 10.16 0.84 8.70
CA PRO A 115 8.85 1.11 8.11
C PRO A 115 8.92 2.36 7.21
N VAL A 116 8.37 2.25 5.99
CA VAL A 116 8.23 3.35 5.04
C VAL A 116 6.75 3.55 4.76
N ASP A 117 6.19 4.67 5.19
CA ASP A 117 4.77 4.99 5.01
C ASP A 117 4.56 6.50 4.87
N VAL A 118 3.46 6.91 4.25
CA VAL A 118 3.07 8.33 4.17
C VAL A 118 2.49 8.86 5.49
N SER A 119 2.03 7.97 6.36
CA SER A 119 1.39 8.28 7.63
C SER A 119 2.39 8.26 8.79
N LEU A 120 2.77 9.44 9.29
CA LEU A 120 3.58 9.56 10.50
C LEU A 120 2.95 8.83 11.69
N SER A 121 1.64 8.97 11.88
CA SER A 121 0.93 8.34 12.99
C SER A 121 0.98 6.80 12.91
N ALA A 122 0.88 6.22 11.71
CA ALA A 122 1.01 4.77 11.51
C ALA A 122 2.43 4.28 11.87
N ILE A 123 3.46 5.03 11.49
CA ILE A 123 4.86 4.71 11.83
C ILE A 123 5.10 4.79 13.34
N GLU A 124 4.62 5.85 14.00
CA GLU A 124 4.79 6.02 15.45
C GLU A 124 4.05 4.93 16.25
N GLU A 125 2.80 4.62 15.85
CA GLU A 125 2.02 3.55 16.47
C GLU A 125 2.69 2.19 16.28
N SER A 126 3.19 1.90 15.08
CA SER A 126 3.91 0.68 14.76
C SER A 126 5.20 0.57 15.58
N ARG A 127 5.95 1.67 15.72
CA ARG A 127 7.15 1.72 16.56
C ARG A 127 6.83 1.37 18.01
N CYS A 128 5.84 2.04 18.62
CA CYS A 128 5.45 1.77 20.01
C CYS A 128 5.06 0.30 20.22
N LYS A 129 4.24 -0.26 19.35
CA LYS A 129 3.81 -1.67 19.41
C LYS A 129 4.96 -2.66 19.29
N LEU A 130 5.92 -2.37 18.41
CA LEU A 130 7.06 -3.27 18.16
C LEU A 130 8.11 -3.16 19.27
N GLU A 131 8.41 -1.97 19.77
CA GLU A 131 9.30 -1.76 20.93
C GLU A 131 8.75 -2.45 22.19
N GLU A 132 7.44 -2.35 22.43
CA GLU A 132 6.79 -3.05 23.56
C GLU A 132 6.90 -4.58 23.42
N ARG A 133 6.67 -5.10 22.20
CA ARG A 133 6.61 -6.55 21.97
C ARG A 133 7.97 -7.21 21.76
N PHE A 134 8.88 -6.52 21.12
CA PHE A 134 10.17 -7.04 20.65
C PHE A 134 11.34 -6.18 21.12
N GLY A 135 11.31 -5.59 22.28
CA GLY A 135 12.23 -4.59 22.86
C GLY A 135 13.73 -4.64 22.49
N ALA A 136 14.11 -5.65 21.70
CA ALA A 136 15.47 -5.87 21.21
C ALA A 136 15.71 -5.29 19.79
N ILE A 137 14.64 -4.97 19.02
CA ILE A 137 14.80 -4.48 17.64
C ILE A 137 14.88 -2.95 17.59
N GLU A 138 15.79 -2.42 16.79
CA GLU A 138 15.85 -1.00 16.47
C GLU A 138 14.79 -0.67 15.40
N VAL A 139 14.00 0.41 15.61
CA VAL A 139 12.98 0.86 14.66
C VAL A 139 13.35 2.23 14.10
N CYS A 140 13.58 2.32 12.80
CA CYS A 140 13.99 3.53 12.08
C CYS A 140 12.95 3.90 11.02
N GLY A 141 11.86 4.59 11.41
CA GLY A 141 10.77 4.95 10.49
C GLY A 141 11.12 6.04 9.48
N ILE A 142 10.59 5.91 8.25
CA ILE A 142 10.73 6.89 7.17
C ILE A 142 9.33 7.32 6.73
N VAL A 143 8.97 8.59 6.96
CA VAL A 143 7.74 9.18 6.43
C VAL A 143 7.99 9.60 4.98
N ALA A 144 7.43 8.85 4.02
CA ALA A 144 7.69 9.07 2.60
C ALA A 144 6.61 8.50 1.69
N ASP A 145 6.37 9.14 0.55
CA ASP A 145 5.73 8.51 -0.60
C ASP A 145 6.76 7.55 -1.24
N PHE A 146 6.61 6.26 -0.98
CA PHE A 146 7.56 5.24 -1.42
C PHE A 146 7.69 5.18 -2.96
N ILE A 147 6.66 5.56 -3.72
CA ILE A 147 6.76 5.58 -5.18
C ILE A 147 7.84 6.55 -5.63
N GLN A 148 7.89 7.72 -5.00
CA GLN A 148 8.82 8.78 -5.35
C GLN A 148 10.14 8.65 -4.59
N GLN A 149 10.09 8.32 -3.29
CA GLN A 149 11.16 8.53 -2.33
C GLN A 149 11.79 7.24 -1.77
N ILE A 150 11.51 6.06 -2.37
CA ILE A 150 12.08 4.78 -1.90
C ILE A 150 13.62 4.77 -1.87
N HIS A 151 14.27 5.67 -2.61
CA HIS A 151 15.74 5.81 -2.59
C HIS A 151 16.28 6.21 -1.20
N LEU A 152 15.47 6.77 -0.30
CA LEU A 152 15.86 7.10 1.07
C LEU A 152 16.32 5.87 1.87
N VAL A 153 15.92 4.66 1.46
CA VAL A 153 16.38 3.42 2.10
C VAL A 153 17.77 2.96 1.64
N SER A 154 18.41 3.66 0.70
CA SER A 154 19.74 3.31 0.18
C SER A 154 20.86 3.38 1.23
N GLN A 155 20.64 4.10 2.33
CA GLN A 155 21.56 4.19 3.46
C GLN A 155 21.64 2.91 4.30
N TYR A 156 20.66 1.99 4.15
CA TYR A 156 20.63 0.73 4.87
C TYR A 156 21.31 -0.37 4.06
N GLU A 157 21.94 -1.31 4.75
CA GLU A 157 22.63 -2.46 4.17
C GLU A 157 21.91 -3.75 4.51
N ASN A 158 22.22 -4.83 3.79
CA ASN A 158 21.65 -6.16 4.00
C ASN A 158 20.11 -6.14 4.06
N LYS A 159 19.49 -5.51 3.06
CA LYS A 159 18.05 -5.25 3.05
C LYS A 159 17.23 -6.50 2.72
N ILE A 160 16.16 -6.67 3.48
CA ILE A 160 15.02 -7.52 3.11
C ILE A 160 13.83 -6.58 2.92
N PHE A 161 13.51 -6.27 1.68
CA PHE A 161 12.30 -5.52 1.36
C PHE A 161 11.07 -6.38 1.60
N CYS A 162 10.09 -5.83 2.30
CA CYS A 162 8.80 -6.43 2.58
C CYS A 162 7.72 -5.56 1.95
N PHE A 163 7.12 -5.99 0.85
CA PHE A 163 6.05 -5.28 0.18
C PHE A 163 4.79 -6.14 0.18
N PHE A 164 4.01 -5.99 1.23
CA PHE A 164 2.88 -6.84 1.56
C PHE A 164 1.53 -6.24 1.14
N GLY A 165 0.45 -7.03 1.32
CA GLY A 165 -0.92 -6.57 1.10
C GLY A 165 -1.34 -6.53 -0.36
N SER A 166 -0.48 -6.94 -1.27
CA SER A 166 -0.69 -6.70 -2.71
C SER A 166 -0.84 -5.20 -3.06
N THR A 167 -0.25 -4.33 -2.22
CA THR A 167 -0.29 -2.86 -2.40
C THR A 167 0.29 -2.43 -3.75
N ILE A 168 1.23 -3.20 -4.32
CA ILE A 168 1.72 -3.00 -5.69
C ILE A 168 0.59 -3.05 -6.73
N GLY A 169 -0.52 -3.73 -6.44
CA GLY A 169 -1.71 -3.78 -7.29
C GLY A 169 -2.45 -2.46 -7.42
N ASN A 170 -2.18 -1.49 -6.55
CA ASN A 170 -2.76 -0.15 -6.66
C ASN A 170 -2.09 0.69 -7.75
N LEU A 171 -0.92 0.28 -8.22
CA LEU A 171 -0.21 0.90 -9.33
C LEU A 171 -0.71 0.35 -10.68
N ASP A 172 -0.68 1.18 -11.72
CA ASP A 172 -0.86 0.68 -13.07
C ASP A 172 0.24 -0.33 -13.42
N ARG A 173 -0.07 -1.31 -14.31
CA ARG A 173 0.85 -2.41 -14.63
C ARG A 173 2.27 -1.94 -14.96
N ARG A 174 2.38 -0.91 -15.80
CA ARG A 174 3.69 -0.37 -16.19
C ARG A 174 4.42 0.26 -15.02
N ASP A 175 3.70 0.94 -14.14
CA ASP A 175 4.28 1.58 -12.97
C ASP A 175 4.66 0.56 -11.89
N ALA A 176 3.90 -0.54 -11.74
CA ALA A 176 4.27 -1.67 -10.90
C ALA A 176 5.60 -2.30 -11.35
N VAL A 177 5.75 -2.57 -12.65
CA VAL A 177 7.01 -3.10 -13.23
C VAL A 177 8.17 -2.13 -13.00
N ARG A 178 7.97 -0.83 -13.27
CA ARG A 178 8.99 0.21 -13.03
C ARG A 178 9.38 0.31 -11.55
N PHE A 179 8.42 0.15 -10.66
CA PHE A 179 8.69 0.20 -9.22
C PHE A 179 9.53 -0.99 -8.76
N VAL A 180 9.22 -2.22 -9.21
CA VAL A 180 10.05 -3.40 -8.91
C VAL A 180 11.44 -3.29 -9.55
N GLU A 181 11.53 -2.74 -10.78
CA GLU A 181 12.82 -2.42 -11.41
C GLU A 181 13.65 -1.43 -10.56
N LYS A 182 12.99 -0.38 -10.03
CA LYS A 182 13.63 0.59 -9.12
C LYS A 182 14.13 -0.07 -7.84
N LEU A 183 13.34 -0.98 -7.24
CA LEU A 183 13.78 -1.77 -6.09
C LEU A 183 15.00 -2.64 -6.44
N GLY A 184 14.97 -3.36 -7.57
CA GLY A 184 16.09 -4.19 -8.02
C GLY A 184 17.39 -3.39 -8.21
N LYS A 185 17.30 -2.11 -8.63
CA LYS A 185 18.46 -1.20 -8.72
C LYS A 185 19.00 -0.74 -7.37
N LEU A 186 18.12 -0.66 -6.34
CA LEU A 186 18.51 -0.29 -4.97
C LEU A 186 19.05 -1.48 -4.16
N MET A 187 18.89 -2.69 -4.67
CA MET A 187 19.32 -3.91 -3.99
C MET A 187 20.75 -4.26 -4.35
N ASN A 188 21.50 -4.68 -3.33
CA ASN A 188 22.83 -5.29 -3.47
C ASN A 188 22.70 -6.82 -3.60
N THR A 189 23.76 -7.47 -4.09
CA THR A 189 23.82 -8.94 -4.19
C THR A 189 23.54 -9.60 -2.84
N GLY A 190 22.64 -10.57 -2.83
CA GLY A 190 22.18 -11.26 -1.63
C GLY A 190 21.01 -10.63 -0.91
N GLU A 191 20.66 -9.37 -1.22
CA GLU A 191 19.46 -8.72 -0.68
C GLU A 191 18.19 -9.30 -1.30
N ARG A 192 17.07 -9.20 -0.57
CA ARG A 192 15.82 -9.89 -0.92
C ARG A 192 14.64 -8.94 -1.00
N LEU A 193 13.62 -9.36 -1.79
CA LEU A 193 12.31 -8.72 -1.84
C LEU A 193 11.23 -9.77 -1.60
N LEU A 194 10.49 -9.61 -0.51
CA LEU A 194 9.28 -10.38 -0.21
C LEU A 194 8.07 -9.61 -0.75
N LEU A 195 7.49 -10.09 -1.84
CA LEU A 195 6.40 -9.40 -2.53
C LEU A 195 5.09 -10.19 -2.41
N GLY A 196 4.08 -9.59 -1.78
CA GLY A 196 2.73 -10.13 -1.68
C GLY A 196 1.88 -9.80 -2.90
N LEU A 197 1.25 -10.80 -3.51
CA LEU A 197 0.46 -10.68 -4.73
C LEU A 197 -0.90 -11.36 -4.59
N ASP A 198 -1.95 -10.60 -4.78
CA ASP A 198 -3.32 -11.13 -4.87
C ASP A 198 -3.55 -11.67 -6.28
N MET A 199 -3.85 -12.97 -6.38
CA MET A 199 -3.89 -13.68 -7.67
C MET A 199 -5.26 -13.55 -8.33
N VAL A 200 -5.31 -13.62 -9.66
CA VAL A 200 -6.56 -13.76 -10.41
C VAL A 200 -7.30 -15.02 -9.95
N LYS A 201 -8.60 -14.89 -9.69
CA LYS A 201 -9.50 -15.94 -9.23
C LYS A 201 -10.94 -15.64 -9.63
N ASP A 202 -11.88 -16.42 -9.10
CA ASP A 202 -13.30 -16.24 -9.34
C ASP A 202 -13.76 -14.80 -9.07
N LYS A 203 -14.52 -14.23 -10.00
CA LYS A 203 -15.01 -12.85 -9.96
C LYS A 203 -15.86 -12.57 -8.73
N ALA A 204 -16.69 -13.51 -8.32
CA ALA A 204 -17.56 -13.31 -7.15
C ALA A 204 -16.74 -13.19 -5.86
N VAL A 205 -15.62 -13.93 -5.74
CA VAL A 205 -14.70 -13.82 -4.61
C VAL A 205 -13.99 -12.45 -4.63
N LEU A 206 -13.54 -12.00 -5.81
CA LEU A 206 -12.88 -10.71 -5.96
C LEU A 206 -13.82 -9.55 -5.64
N GLU A 207 -15.01 -9.53 -6.22
CA GLU A 207 -15.98 -8.45 -6.01
C GLU A 207 -16.54 -8.45 -4.59
N GLY A 208 -16.75 -9.63 -3.98
CA GLY A 208 -17.21 -9.76 -2.60
C GLY A 208 -16.25 -9.10 -1.59
N ALA A 209 -14.94 -9.18 -1.84
CA ALA A 209 -13.93 -8.56 -0.96
C ALA A 209 -13.99 -7.03 -0.93
N TYR A 210 -14.55 -6.39 -1.97
CA TYR A 210 -14.65 -4.93 -2.09
C TYR A 210 -16.09 -4.42 -1.94
N ASN A 211 -17.08 -5.31 -1.77
CA ASN A 211 -18.51 -4.99 -1.60
C ASN A 211 -19.07 -5.70 -0.37
N ASP A 212 -18.43 -5.56 0.77
CA ASP A 212 -18.84 -6.20 2.02
C ASP A 212 -20.26 -5.80 2.45
N GLU A 213 -21.02 -6.75 2.99
CA GLU A 213 -22.42 -6.55 3.42
C GLU A 213 -22.56 -5.46 4.50
N LYS A 214 -21.53 -5.27 5.35
CA LYS A 214 -21.52 -4.27 6.42
C LYS A 214 -21.23 -2.85 5.91
N GLY A 215 -20.85 -2.70 4.63
CA GLY A 215 -20.55 -1.43 3.99
C GLY A 215 -19.33 -0.72 4.57
N VAL A 216 -18.37 -1.46 5.15
CA VAL A 216 -17.12 -0.87 5.68
C VAL A 216 -16.28 -0.33 4.53
N THR A 217 -16.13 -1.11 3.45
CA THR A 217 -15.41 -0.69 2.25
C THR A 217 -16.06 0.52 1.59
N ALA A 218 -17.40 0.56 1.58
CA ALA A 218 -18.12 1.73 1.07
C ALA A 218 -17.84 3.00 1.91
N ARG A 219 -17.75 2.90 3.23
CA ARG A 219 -17.37 4.03 4.10
C ARG A 219 -15.92 4.45 3.89
N PHE A 220 -15.01 3.48 3.74
CA PHE A 220 -13.61 3.74 3.41
C PHE A 220 -13.47 4.48 2.09
N ASN A 221 -14.14 3.99 1.03
CA ASN A 221 -14.13 4.65 -0.28
C ASN A 221 -14.67 6.09 -0.21
N LYS A 222 -15.77 6.32 0.50
CA LYS A 222 -16.37 7.66 0.65
C LYS A 222 -15.52 8.61 1.49
N ASN A 223 -14.67 8.11 2.38
CA ASN A 223 -13.81 8.95 3.21
C ASN A 223 -12.86 9.84 2.40
N ILE A 224 -12.45 9.40 1.21
CA ILE A 224 -11.59 10.21 0.32
C ILE A 224 -12.19 11.56 -0.03
N LEU A 225 -13.54 11.69 -0.05
CA LEU A 225 -14.24 12.96 -0.28
C LEU A 225 -14.04 13.93 0.89
N ASN A 226 -13.98 13.42 2.12
CA ASN A 226 -13.68 14.24 3.29
C ASN A 226 -12.24 14.77 3.22
N VAL A 227 -11.32 13.94 2.76
CA VAL A 227 -9.91 14.33 2.54
C VAL A 227 -9.82 15.38 1.44
N ALA A 228 -10.54 15.21 0.32
CA ALA A 228 -10.61 16.18 -0.75
C ALA A 228 -11.19 17.53 -0.25
N ASN A 229 -12.23 17.50 0.58
CA ASN A 229 -12.78 18.71 1.20
C ASN A 229 -11.76 19.44 2.07
N LYS A 230 -10.97 18.67 2.83
CA LYS A 230 -9.95 19.23 3.73
C LYS A 230 -8.80 19.87 2.96
N ILE A 231 -8.31 19.20 1.89
CA ILE A 231 -7.15 19.65 1.11
C ILE A 231 -7.54 20.77 0.14
N LEU A 232 -8.64 20.63 -0.59
CA LEU A 232 -9.05 21.56 -1.65
C LEU A 232 -10.06 22.64 -1.19
N GLY A 233 -10.56 22.56 0.06
CA GLY A 233 -11.62 23.45 0.54
C GLY A 233 -12.96 23.24 -0.19
N THR A 234 -13.21 22.06 -0.73
CA THR A 234 -14.41 21.71 -1.49
C THR A 234 -15.60 21.37 -0.59
N ASN A 235 -16.76 21.11 -1.19
CA ASN A 235 -18.01 20.80 -0.50
C ASN A 235 -18.61 19.45 -0.94
N PHE A 236 -17.79 18.42 -1.10
CA PHE A 236 -18.32 17.09 -1.35
C PHE A 236 -19.20 16.62 -0.19
N GLU A 237 -20.38 16.11 -0.50
CA GLU A 237 -21.29 15.47 0.44
C GLU A 237 -21.33 13.96 0.12
N SER A 238 -20.79 13.13 1.00
CA SER A 238 -20.60 11.69 0.77
C SER A 238 -21.90 10.92 0.54
N GLU A 239 -23.04 11.43 1.00
CA GLU A 239 -24.39 10.87 0.80
C GLU A 239 -24.87 10.97 -0.66
N TYR A 240 -24.32 11.91 -1.44
CA TYR A 240 -24.64 12.05 -2.87
C TYR A 240 -23.85 11.09 -3.76
N PHE A 241 -22.99 10.26 -3.15
CA PHE A 241 -22.22 9.26 -3.87
C PHE A 241 -22.53 7.84 -3.36
N ARG A 242 -22.58 6.91 -4.29
CA ARG A 242 -22.67 5.49 -4.02
C ARG A 242 -21.32 4.83 -4.32
N HIS A 243 -20.87 3.99 -3.41
CA HIS A 243 -19.75 3.09 -3.66
C HIS A 243 -20.10 2.12 -4.79
N HIS A 244 -19.15 1.90 -5.71
CA HIS A 244 -19.27 0.98 -6.82
C HIS A 244 -17.90 0.34 -7.06
N ALA A 245 -17.79 -0.95 -6.77
CA ALA A 245 -16.59 -1.74 -7.01
C ALA A 245 -16.94 -2.92 -7.92
N PHE A 246 -16.09 -3.18 -8.91
CA PHE A 246 -16.27 -4.29 -9.86
C PHE A 246 -14.92 -4.81 -10.34
N PHE A 247 -14.91 -6.05 -10.81
CA PHE A 247 -13.74 -6.65 -11.43
C PHE A 247 -13.78 -6.44 -12.96
N ASP A 248 -12.78 -5.70 -13.45
CA ASP A 248 -12.51 -5.55 -14.88
C ASP A 248 -11.68 -6.75 -15.34
N GLU A 249 -12.31 -7.67 -16.09
CA GLU A 249 -11.67 -8.91 -16.52
C GLU A 249 -10.58 -8.69 -17.56
N GLU A 250 -10.71 -7.67 -18.41
CA GLU A 250 -9.72 -7.33 -19.43
C GLU A 250 -8.44 -6.78 -18.77
N LYS A 251 -8.60 -5.86 -17.82
CA LYS A 251 -7.49 -5.25 -17.09
C LYS A 251 -7.03 -6.10 -15.90
N GLN A 252 -7.75 -7.16 -15.55
CA GLN A 252 -7.50 -8.03 -14.40
C GLN A 252 -7.33 -7.24 -13.10
N ARG A 253 -8.27 -6.35 -12.80
CA ARG A 253 -8.21 -5.53 -11.59
C ARG A 253 -9.60 -5.25 -11.03
N ILE A 254 -9.70 -5.07 -9.73
CA ILE A 254 -10.83 -4.37 -9.14
C ILE A 254 -10.65 -2.88 -9.40
N GLU A 255 -11.72 -2.23 -9.80
CA GLU A 255 -11.82 -0.76 -9.79
C GLU A 255 -12.82 -0.34 -8.72
N MET A 256 -12.45 0.63 -7.89
CA MET A 256 -13.37 1.29 -6.98
C MET A 256 -13.72 2.67 -7.52
N HIS A 257 -14.99 2.99 -7.46
CA HIS A 257 -15.55 4.26 -7.90
C HIS A 257 -16.52 4.82 -6.87
N LEU A 258 -16.70 6.14 -6.91
CA LEU A 258 -17.79 6.86 -6.27
C LEU A 258 -18.72 7.37 -7.37
N MET A 259 -19.94 6.83 -7.44
CA MET A 259 -20.92 7.17 -8.47
C MET A 259 -21.89 8.23 -7.93
N ALA A 260 -22.04 9.34 -8.62
CA ALA A 260 -23.00 10.39 -8.27
C ALA A 260 -24.45 9.87 -8.38
N THR A 261 -25.25 10.07 -7.34
CA THR A 261 -26.66 9.64 -7.27
C THR A 261 -27.61 10.68 -7.81
N ARG A 262 -27.15 11.90 -8.01
CA ARG A 262 -27.84 13.06 -8.59
C ARG A 262 -26.84 13.99 -9.26
N ASP A 263 -27.30 15.02 -9.96
CA ASP A 263 -26.44 16.09 -10.44
C ASP A 263 -25.87 16.88 -9.27
N ILE A 264 -24.57 17.13 -9.26
CA ILE A 264 -23.83 17.76 -8.16
C ILE A 264 -22.92 18.83 -8.75
N THR A 265 -22.86 19.99 -8.10
CA THR A 265 -21.87 21.03 -8.37
C THR A 265 -20.92 21.13 -7.18
N ILE A 266 -19.65 20.79 -7.37
CA ILE A 266 -18.60 20.93 -6.37
C ILE A 266 -17.98 22.31 -6.49
N LYS A 267 -18.02 23.07 -5.39
CA LYS A 267 -17.44 24.41 -5.31
C LYS A 267 -15.99 24.33 -4.83
N PHE A 268 -15.16 25.19 -5.40
CA PHE A 268 -13.77 25.39 -4.99
C PHE A 268 -13.59 26.84 -4.53
N PRO A 269 -12.78 27.13 -3.51
CA PRO A 269 -12.54 28.49 -3.04
C PRO A 269 -11.90 29.41 -4.09
N PHE A 270 -11.16 28.83 -5.01
CA PHE A 270 -10.30 29.52 -6.01
C PHE A 270 -10.85 29.42 -7.45
N PHE A 271 -12.01 28.80 -7.66
CA PHE A 271 -12.57 28.57 -9.01
C PHE A 271 -14.05 28.94 -9.06
N GLU A 272 -14.37 29.99 -9.83
CA GLU A 272 -15.75 30.37 -10.08
C GLU A 272 -16.44 29.38 -11.03
N GLY A 273 -17.67 28.98 -10.75
CA GLY A 273 -18.48 28.06 -11.54
C GLY A 273 -18.51 26.62 -11.04
N GLY A 274 -17.48 26.15 -10.34
CA GLY A 274 -17.46 24.82 -9.75
C GLY A 274 -17.22 23.69 -10.77
N LEU A 275 -17.19 22.44 -10.27
CA LEU A 275 -17.06 21.22 -11.04
C LEU A 275 -18.41 20.51 -11.10
N GLU A 276 -18.97 20.39 -12.30
CA GLU A 276 -20.20 19.63 -12.52
C GLU A 276 -19.92 18.14 -12.57
N ILE A 277 -20.70 17.37 -11.79
CA ILE A 277 -20.70 15.91 -11.79
C ILE A 277 -22.13 15.45 -11.99
N PRO A 278 -22.52 15.11 -13.23
CA PRO A 278 -23.85 14.60 -13.55
C PRO A 278 -24.17 13.30 -12.82
N LYS A 279 -25.45 13.06 -12.57
CA LYS A 279 -25.94 11.77 -12.06
C LYS A 279 -25.41 10.61 -12.90
N GLY A 280 -24.87 9.61 -12.23
CA GLY A 280 -24.28 8.41 -12.87
C GLY A 280 -22.80 8.57 -13.26
N GLN A 281 -22.25 9.79 -13.27
CA GLN A 281 -20.80 9.98 -13.46
C GLN A 281 -20.05 9.43 -12.26
N THR A 282 -18.86 8.87 -12.51
CA THR A 282 -18.02 8.28 -11.47
C THR A 282 -16.73 9.06 -11.24
N ILE A 283 -16.29 9.06 -9.99
CA ILE A 283 -14.92 9.39 -9.61
C ILE A 283 -14.21 8.05 -9.34
N HIS A 284 -13.19 7.73 -10.10
CA HIS A 284 -12.35 6.55 -9.88
C HIS A 284 -11.44 6.79 -8.68
N THR A 285 -11.39 5.86 -7.74
CA THR A 285 -10.68 6.06 -6.47
C THR A 285 -9.57 5.03 -6.21
N GLU A 286 -9.67 3.82 -6.76
CA GLU A 286 -8.63 2.80 -6.59
C GLU A 286 -8.63 1.80 -7.73
N ASN A 287 -7.44 1.38 -8.11
CA ASN A 287 -7.19 0.11 -8.79
C ASN A 287 -6.66 -0.91 -7.79
N SER A 288 -7.05 -2.16 -7.97
CA SER A 288 -6.40 -3.28 -7.29
C SER A 288 -6.18 -4.41 -8.29
N HIS A 289 -5.03 -4.37 -8.97
CA HIS A 289 -4.63 -5.36 -9.95
C HIS A 289 -4.46 -6.74 -9.31
N LYS A 290 -4.91 -7.76 -10.04
CA LYS A 290 -4.70 -9.16 -9.68
C LYS A 290 -3.64 -9.75 -10.58
N PHE A 291 -2.87 -10.68 -10.04
CA PHE A 291 -1.64 -11.16 -10.65
C PHE A 291 -1.79 -12.60 -11.15
N THR A 292 -0.88 -12.99 -12.04
CA THR A 292 -0.72 -14.36 -12.53
C THR A 292 0.77 -14.75 -12.40
N SER A 293 1.10 -16.03 -12.62
CA SER A 293 2.51 -16.46 -12.66
C SER A 293 3.35 -15.70 -13.68
N HIS A 294 2.76 -15.32 -14.82
CA HIS A 294 3.44 -14.51 -15.82
C HIS A 294 3.99 -13.19 -15.27
N HIS A 295 3.22 -12.51 -14.41
CA HIS A 295 3.66 -11.24 -13.79
C HIS A 295 4.81 -11.44 -12.80
N ILE A 296 4.89 -12.62 -12.15
CA ILE A 296 6.03 -12.97 -11.28
C ILE A 296 7.32 -13.01 -12.10
N ASP A 297 7.27 -13.67 -13.26
CA ASP A 297 8.42 -13.78 -14.17
C ASP A 297 8.76 -12.42 -14.82
N GLU A 298 7.76 -11.61 -15.14
CA GLU A 298 7.93 -10.25 -15.65
C GLU A 298 8.65 -9.36 -14.64
N PHE A 299 8.25 -9.39 -13.36
CA PHE A 299 8.91 -8.64 -12.30
C PHE A 299 10.37 -9.08 -12.11
N ALA A 300 10.64 -10.39 -12.11
CA ALA A 300 12.00 -10.91 -12.03
C ALA A 300 12.87 -10.40 -13.17
N SER A 301 12.37 -10.52 -14.41
CA SER A 301 13.09 -10.12 -15.63
C SER A 301 13.38 -8.63 -15.67
N ALA A 302 12.38 -7.78 -15.34
CA ALA A 302 12.50 -6.33 -15.39
C ALA A 302 13.46 -5.79 -14.31
N SER A 303 13.49 -6.41 -13.13
CA SER A 303 14.28 -5.95 -11.98
C SER A 303 15.70 -6.52 -11.91
N GLY A 304 16.01 -7.54 -12.71
CA GLY A 304 17.25 -8.31 -12.60
C GLY A 304 17.33 -9.14 -11.31
N LEU A 305 16.16 -9.47 -10.73
CA LEU A 305 16.04 -10.35 -9.58
C LEU A 305 15.78 -11.79 -10.04
N SER A 306 16.11 -12.75 -9.20
CA SER A 306 15.79 -14.17 -9.39
C SER A 306 14.71 -14.58 -8.40
N VAL A 307 13.77 -15.44 -8.81
CA VAL A 307 12.80 -16.06 -7.93
C VAL A 307 13.49 -17.11 -7.07
N ARG A 308 13.57 -16.87 -5.75
CA ARG A 308 14.16 -17.82 -4.80
C ARG A 308 13.13 -18.85 -4.35
N ALA A 309 11.91 -18.39 -4.05
CA ALA A 309 10.80 -19.23 -3.63
C ALA A 309 9.44 -18.56 -3.90
N VAL A 310 8.41 -19.39 -4.00
CA VAL A 310 7.03 -18.96 -4.18
C VAL A 310 6.16 -19.69 -3.15
N TYR A 311 5.47 -18.94 -2.30
CA TYR A 311 4.60 -19.47 -1.25
C TYR A 311 3.16 -19.08 -1.55
N THR A 312 2.23 -20.03 -1.45
CA THR A 312 0.81 -19.78 -1.72
C THR A 312 -0.08 -20.51 -0.71
N ASP A 313 -1.30 -20.04 -0.55
CA ASP A 313 -2.33 -20.74 0.21
C ASP A 313 -2.92 -21.94 -0.57
N SER A 314 -3.70 -22.77 0.11
CA SER A 314 -4.31 -23.97 -0.49
C SER A 314 -5.22 -23.70 -1.68
N ASN A 315 -5.84 -22.53 -1.72
CA ASN A 315 -6.72 -22.11 -2.81
C ASN A 315 -5.99 -21.38 -3.93
N ARG A 316 -4.71 -21.08 -3.73
CA ARG A 316 -3.89 -20.25 -4.64
C ARG A 316 -4.50 -18.85 -4.87
N TRP A 317 -5.11 -18.31 -3.84
CA TRP A 317 -5.73 -16.99 -3.88
C TRP A 317 -4.70 -15.87 -3.70
N PHE A 318 -3.65 -16.15 -2.92
CA PHE A 318 -2.60 -15.19 -2.63
C PHE A 318 -1.23 -15.86 -2.77
N THR A 319 -0.25 -15.10 -3.24
CA THR A 319 1.11 -15.58 -3.41
C THR A 319 2.09 -14.60 -2.77
N LEU A 320 3.00 -15.12 -1.96
CA LEU A 320 4.16 -14.40 -1.49
C LEU A 320 5.37 -14.88 -2.28
N VAL A 321 6.01 -13.98 -3.00
CA VAL A 321 7.21 -14.28 -3.79
C VAL A 321 8.44 -13.75 -3.06
N ASP A 322 9.44 -14.61 -2.90
CA ASP A 322 10.74 -14.28 -2.36
C ASP A 322 11.73 -14.14 -3.52
N TYR A 323 12.05 -12.89 -3.85
CA TYR A 323 13.07 -12.60 -4.86
C TYR A 323 14.43 -12.33 -4.21
N ILE A 324 15.50 -12.62 -4.93
CA ILE A 324 16.88 -12.36 -4.53
C ILE A 324 17.64 -11.63 -5.65
N LYS A 325 18.52 -10.71 -5.25
CA LYS A 325 19.44 -10.01 -6.15
C LYS A 325 20.72 -10.80 -6.40
#